data_a5e4fdf62c5e8129df3db853f95dc6e9
#
_entry.id   a5e4fdf62c5e8129df3db853f95dc6e9
#
_cell.length_a   1.000
_cell.length_b   1.000
_cell.length_c   1.000
_cell.angle_alpha   90.00
_cell.angle_beta   90.00
_cell.angle_gamma   90.00
#
_symmetry.space_group_name_H-M   'P 1'
#
loop_
_entity.id
_entity.type
_entity.pdbx_description
1 polymer ?
#
loop_
_entity_poly.entity_id
_entity_poly.type
_entity_poly.pdbx_seq_one_letter_code
_entity_poly.pdbx_strand_id
1 'polypeptide(L)'
;YFDGRKAGTRPFCLLDYFPKNFITVIDESHVSLPQVRAMYGGDHSRKQTLVEYGFRLPSALDNRPMRIEEFESLTGQTIFVSATPSDYELEKSEGVYVDQVIRPTGLLDPPIEIRPSLNQIDNLMAEIRTRSAAGERTLVTTITKRMAEELSSYLIKYNIKCNYLHSDIDT
;
A
#
# COMPACT_ATOMS: atom_id res chain seq x y z
N TYR A 1 30.05 5.59 3.34
CA TYR A 1 31.52 5.41 3.48
C TYR A 1 32.18 6.53 4.29
N PHE A 2 31.63 7.75 4.27
CA PHE A 2 32.25 8.91 4.89
C PHE A 2 31.61 9.36 6.20
N ASP A 3 30.56 8.67 6.66
CA ASP A 3 29.81 8.99 7.86
C ASP A 3 30.32 8.30 9.14
N GLY A 4 31.44 7.54 9.05
CA GLY A 4 32.05 6.87 10.17
C GLY A 4 31.27 5.72 10.81
N ARG A 5 30.16 5.28 10.19
CA ARG A 5 29.35 4.17 10.70
C ARG A 5 30.13 2.85 10.64
N LYS A 6 29.85 1.99 11.62
CA LYS A 6 30.36 0.61 11.59
C LYS A 6 29.62 -0.21 10.51
N ALA A 7 30.32 -1.15 9.90
CA ALA A 7 29.71 -2.09 8.96
C ALA A 7 28.48 -2.78 9.58
N GLY A 8 27.42 -2.95 8.80
CA GLY A 8 26.15 -3.56 9.23
C GLY A 8 25.18 -2.61 9.99
N THR A 9 25.61 -1.40 10.36
CA THR A 9 24.67 -0.41 10.92
C THR A 9 23.82 0.21 9.82
N ARG A 10 22.56 0.55 10.13
CA ARG A 10 21.68 1.21 9.17
C ARG A 10 22.17 2.63 8.83
N PRO A 11 21.90 3.15 7.65
CA PRO A 11 22.11 4.56 7.35
C PRO A 11 21.15 5.45 8.16
N PHE A 12 21.52 6.72 8.31
CA PHE A 12 20.65 7.73 8.87
C PHE A 12 19.44 7.94 7.94
N CYS A 13 18.28 8.17 8.54
CA CYS A 13 17.06 8.50 7.84
C CYS A 13 16.42 9.76 8.44
N LEU A 14 15.30 10.21 7.88
CA LEU A 14 14.62 11.40 8.35
C LEU A 14 14.32 11.37 9.86
N LEU A 15 13.97 10.22 10.41
CA LEU A 15 13.61 10.07 11.83
C LEU A 15 14.79 10.38 12.77
N ASP A 16 16.02 10.19 12.33
CA ASP A 16 17.20 10.50 13.15
C ASP A 16 17.41 12.01 13.39
N TYR A 17 16.78 12.85 12.58
CA TYR A 17 16.88 14.32 12.66
C TYR A 17 15.74 14.97 13.43
N PHE A 18 14.75 14.21 13.88
CA PHE A 18 13.68 14.74 14.73
C PHE A 18 14.18 14.94 16.17
N PRO A 19 13.59 15.90 16.91
CA PRO A 19 13.87 16.03 18.35
C PRO A 19 13.43 14.78 19.08
N LYS A 20 14.08 14.47 20.24
CA LYS A 20 13.84 13.22 20.98
C LYS A 20 12.37 12.99 21.44
N ASN A 21 11.59 14.06 21.54
CA ASN A 21 10.24 14.05 22.09
C ASN A 21 9.18 14.30 20.98
N PHE A 22 9.33 13.68 19.82
CA PHE A 22 8.31 13.75 18.78
C PHE A 22 7.26 12.64 18.94
N ILE A 23 6.07 12.90 18.43
CA ILE A 23 5.00 11.92 18.35
C ILE A 23 4.94 11.41 16.91
N THR A 24 4.88 10.12 16.75
CA THR A 24 4.71 9.47 15.45
C THR A 24 3.23 9.12 15.26
N VAL A 25 2.64 9.58 14.17
CA VAL A 25 1.29 9.15 13.75
C VAL A 25 1.45 8.28 12.51
N ILE A 26 0.99 7.03 12.60
CA ILE A 26 1.08 6.06 11.51
C ILE A 26 -0.33 5.86 10.95
N ASP A 27 -0.56 6.45 9.78
CA ASP A 27 -1.81 6.29 9.05
C ASP A 27 -1.83 4.95 8.31
N GLU A 28 -3.03 4.36 8.18
CA GLU A 28 -3.22 3.02 7.62
C GLU A 28 -2.23 2.00 8.19
N SER A 29 -2.08 2.01 9.52
CA SER A 29 -1.04 1.26 10.22
C SER A 29 -1.07 -0.24 9.93
N HIS A 30 -2.26 -0.83 9.73
CA HIS A 30 -2.45 -2.22 9.34
C HIS A 30 -1.80 -2.59 8.00
N VAL A 31 -1.52 -1.61 7.13
CA VAL A 31 -0.79 -1.78 5.86
C VAL A 31 0.67 -1.32 5.99
N SER A 32 0.89 -0.16 6.62
CA SER A 32 2.21 0.48 6.70
C SER A 32 3.20 -0.34 7.52
N LEU A 33 2.79 -0.88 8.67
CA LEU A 33 3.68 -1.64 9.56
C LEU A 33 4.15 -2.98 8.98
N PRO A 34 3.30 -3.80 8.36
CA PRO A 34 3.75 -4.98 7.63
C PRO A 34 4.77 -4.66 6.53
N GLN A 35 4.61 -3.54 5.83
CA GLN A 35 5.58 -3.09 4.81
C GLN A 35 6.93 -2.73 5.44
N VAL A 36 6.95 -1.96 6.53
CA VAL A 36 8.18 -1.63 7.26
C VAL A 36 8.89 -2.91 7.74
N ARG A 37 8.15 -3.88 8.27
CA ARG A 37 8.68 -5.17 8.70
C ARG A 37 9.29 -5.97 7.55
N ALA A 38 8.65 -5.97 6.38
CA ALA A 38 9.08 -6.75 5.22
C ALA A 38 10.29 -6.15 4.49
N MET A 39 10.48 -4.82 4.56
CA MET A 39 11.52 -4.10 3.81
C MET A 39 12.91 -4.66 4.04
N TYR A 40 13.31 -4.90 5.28
CA TYR A 40 14.65 -5.39 5.60
C TYR A 40 14.92 -6.76 5.01
N GLY A 41 14.03 -7.72 5.22
CA GLY A 41 14.21 -9.10 4.78
C GLY A 41 14.36 -9.22 3.26
N GLY A 42 13.49 -8.56 2.52
CA GLY A 42 13.52 -8.57 1.06
C GLY A 42 14.77 -7.91 0.48
N ASP A 43 15.17 -6.75 1.02
CA ASP A 43 16.39 -6.05 0.58
C ASP A 43 17.65 -6.84 0.91
N HIS A 44 17.74 -7.40 2.11
CA HIS A 44 18.88 -8.21 2.55
C HIS A 44 19.07 -9.45 1.69
N SER A 45 18.02 -10.24 1.48
CA SER A 45 18.07 -11.45 0.67
C SER A 45 18.51 -11.17 -0.76
N ARG A 46 17.92 -10.14 -1.39
CA ARG A 46 18.32 -9.72 -2.74
C ARG A 46 19.78 -9.29 -2.81
N LYS A 47 20.25 -8.48 -1.87
CA LYS A 47 21.63 -7.99 -1.86
C LYS A 47 22.64 -9.09 -1.57
N GLN A 48 22.30 -10.00 -0.66
CA GLN A 48 23.15 -11.16 -0.35
C GLN A 48 23.39 -11.99 -1.61
N THR A 49 22.34 -12.32 -2.36
CA THR A 49 22.47 -13.02 -3.64
C THR A 49 23.36 -12.25 -4.62
N LEU A 50 23.17 -10.93 -4.77
CA LEU A 50 23.96 -10.13 -5.70
C LEU A 50 25.45 -10.05 -5.29
N VAL A 51 25.75 -10.04 -3.99
CA VAL A 51 27.13 -10.07 -3.48
C VAL A 51 27.75 -11.46 -3.71
N GLU A 52 27.04 -12.53 -3.41
CA GLU A 52 27.48 -13.90 -3.57
C GLU A 52 27.86 -14.22 -5.03
N TYR A 53 27.07 -13.72 -5.98
CA TYR A 53 27.36 -13.89 -7.41
C TYR A 53 28.25 -12.80 -8.01
N GLY A 54 28.86 -11.92 -7.21
CA GLY A 54 29.80 -10.92 -7.66
C GLY A 54 29.21 -9.69 -8.37
N PHE A 55 27.89 -9.52 -8.39
CA PHE A 55 27.22 -8.38 -9.02
C PHE A 55 27.27 -7.11 -8.13
N ARG A 56 27.50 -7.27 -6.84
CA ARG A 56 27.66 -6.16 -5.88
C ARG A 56 28.81 -6.43 -4.90
N LEU A 57 29.38 -5.34 -4.38
CA LEU A 57 30.38 -5.42 -3.31
C LEU A 57 29.70 -5.77 -1.97
N PRO A 58 30.42 -6.40 -1.02
CA PRO A 58 29.90 -6.70 0.33
C PRO A 58 29.33 -5.49 1.06
N SER A 59 29.88 -4.30 0.83
CA SER A 59 29.40 -3.03 1.37
C SER A 59 27.98 -2.62 0.93
N ALA A 60 27.42 -3.28 -0.08
CA ALA A 60 26.02 -3.08 -0.44
C ALA A 60 25.05 -3.45 0.71
N LEU A 61 25.46 -4.34 1.61
CA LEU A 61 24.69 -4.73 2.80
C LEU A 61 24.64 -3.64 3.87
N ASP A 62 25.54 -2.65 3.83
CA ASP A 62 25.55 -1.53 4.77
C ASP A 62 24.53 -0.44 4.44
N ASN A 63 24.08 -0.37 3.20
CA ASN A 63 23.01 0.53 2.79
C ASN A 63 21.66 -0.25 2.79
N ARG A 64 21.06 -0.34 3.92
CA ARG A 64 19.88 -1.17 4.16
C ARG A 64 18.70 -0.43 4.78
N PRO A 65 17.45 -0.87 4.58
CA PRO A 65 16.30 -0.39 5.34
C PRO A 65 16.47 -0.67 6.84
N MET A 66 15.71 0.03 7.65
CA MET A 66 15.56 -0.27 9.08
C MET A 66 14.90 -1.64 9.27
N ARG A 67 15.25 -2.26 10.39
CA ARG A 67 14.46 -3.34 10.97
C ARG A 67 13.30 -2.75 11.78
N ILE A 68 12.27 -3.54 12.03
CA ILE A 68 11.12 -3.06 12.80
C ILE A 68 11.51 -2.64 14.22
N GLU A 69 12.43 -3.34 14.85
CA GLU A 69 12.92 -3.03 16.19
C GLU A 69 13.70 -1.70 16.22
N GLU A 70 14.45 -1.40 15.16
CA GLU A 70 15.13 -0.12 14.99
C GLU A 70 14.13 1.02 14.79
N PHE A 71 13.08 0.78 14.02
CA PHE A 71 11.98 1.73 13.83
C PHE A 71 11.27 2.02 15.16
N GLU A 72 10.89 1.01 15.90
CA GLU A 72 10.25 1.15 17.22
C GLU A 72 11.14 1.93 18.21
N SER A 73 12.45 1.69 18.17
CA SER A 73 13.39 2.41 19.06
C SER A 73 13.52 3.90 18.74
N LEU A 74 13.23 4.30 17.50
CA LEU A 74 13.30 5.69 17.07
C LEU A 74 11.99 6.46 17.25
N THR A 75 10.85 5.79 17.09
CA THR A 75 9.54 6.46 16.99
C THR A 75 8.96 6.85 18.35
N GLY A 76 9.44 6.30 19.47
CA GLY A 76 8.96 6.69 20.81
C GLY A 76 7.43 6.59 20.95
N GLN A 77 6.78 7.69 21.30
CA GLN A 77 5.32 7.77 21.43
C GLN A 77 4.65 7.67 20.05
N THR A 78 3.78 6.66 19.88
CA THR A 78 3.18 6.37 18.58
C THR A 78 1.66 6.28 18.69
N ILE A 79 0.98 6.88 17.70
CA ILE A 79 -0.47 6.78 17.50
C ILE A 79 -0.69 5.98 16.20
N PHE A 80 -1.39 4.88 16.32
CA PHE A 80 -1.81 4.08 15.17
C PHE A 80 -3.19 4.54 14.71
N VAL A 81 -3.34 4.81 13.41
CA VAL A 81 -4.62 5.16 12.79
C VAL A 81 -4.95 4.09 11.76
N SER A 82 -6.12 3.46 11.89
CA SER A 82 -6.54 2.38 11.02
C SER A 82 -8.05 2.18 11.06
N ALA A 83 -8.66 1.88 9.93
CA ALA A 83 -10.05 1.41 9.90
C ALA A 83 -10.19 -0.05 10.36
N THR A 84 -9.12 -0.84 10.24
CA THR A 84 -9.07 -2.28 10.54
C THR A 84 -7.75 -2.60 11.23
N PRO A 85 -7.56 -2.22 12.52
CA PRO A 85 -6.33 -2.51 13.24
C PRO A 85 -6.05 -4.00 13.28
N SER A 86 -4.78 -4.38 13.20
CA SER A 86 -4.31 -5.75 13.30
C SER A 86 -3.91 -6.10 14.74
N ASP A 87 -3.59 -7.36 14.97
CA ASP A 87 -3.17 -7.85 16.29
C ASP A 87 -1.95 -7.09 16.83
N TYR A 88 -1.04 -6.66 15.94
CA TYR A 88 0.13 -5.90 16.34
C TYR A 88 -0.21 -4.55 16.99
N GLU A 89 -1.10 -3.77 16.37
CA GLU A 89 -1.53 -2.47 16.95
C GLU A 89 -2.26 -2.67 18.26
N LEU A 90 -3.13 -3.67 18.34
CA LEU A 90 -3.88 -4.00 19.56
C LEU A 90 -2.94 -4.45 20.69
N GLU A 91 -1.93 -5.27 20.39
CA GLU A 91 -0.92 -5.68 21.35
C GLU A 91 -0.10 -4.48 21.85
N LYS A 92 0.38 -3.61 20.95
CA LYS A 92 1.18 -2.44 21.30
C LYS A 92 0.40 -1.37 22.08
N SER A 93 -0.90 -1.26 21.88
CA SER A 93 -1.79 -0.35 22.61
C SER A 93 -2.41 -0.98 23.86
N GLU A 94 -2.01 -2.20 24.22
CA GLU A 94 -2.59 -2.95 25.36
C GLU A 94 -4.12 -3.11 25.26
N GLY A 95 -4.64 -3.16 24.03
CA GLY A 95 -6.06 -3.25 23.72
C GLY A 95 -6.82 -1.92 23.89
N VAL A 96 -6.12 -0.82 24.16
CA VAL A 96 -6.75 0.50 24.26
C VAL A 96 -6.86 1.14 22.86
N TYR A 97 -8.08 1.47 22.47
CA TYR A 97 -8.35 2.18 21.22
C TYR A 97 -9.53 3.15 21.36
N VAL A 98 -9.60 4.09 20.45
CA VAL A 98 -10.67 5.08 20.38
C VAL A 98 -11.34 4.96 19.02
N ASP A 99 -12.65 4.72 19.02
CA ASP A 99 -13.46 4.66 17.81
C ASP A 99 -13.82 6.06 17.32
N GLN A 100 -13.50 6.33 16.04
CA GLN A 100 -13.96 7.51 15.32
C GLN A 100 -15.19 7.14 14.49
N VAL A 101 -16.38 7.23 15.06
CA VAL A 101 -17.63 6.75 14.43
C VAL A 101 -18.36 7.87 13.68
N ILE A 102 -18.01 9.12 13.93
CA ILE A 102 -18.70 10.27 13.36
C ILE A 102 -18.32 10.45 11.89
N ARG A 103 -19.32 10.44 11.02
CA ARG A 103 -19.20 10.75 9.60
C ARG A 103 -19.75 12.16 9.32
N PRO A 104 -18.91 13.21 9.35
CA PRO A 104 -19.37 14.62 9.30
C PRO A 104 -20.01 14.98 7.95
N THR A 105 -19.73 14.23 6.89
CA THR A 105 -20.31 14.50 5.55
C THR A 105 -21.78 14.14 5.42
N GLY A 106 -22.34 13.32 6.33
CA GLY A 106 -23.70 12.79 6.21
C GLY A 106 -23.96 11.87 5.01
N LEU A 107 -22.92 11.56 4.23
CA LEU A 107 -23.03 10.64 3.09
C LEU A 107 -23.11 9.20 3.57
N LEU A 108 -24.12 8.50 3.13
CA LEU A 108 -24.25 7.06 3.38
C LEU A 108 -23.27 6.27 2.53
N ASP A 109 -22.90 5.08 3.01
CA ASP A 109 -22.16 4.12 2.19
C ASP A 109 -23.02 3.73 0.96
N PRO A 110 -22.38 3.52 -0.20
CA PRO A 110 -23.11 3.08 -1.37
C PRO A 110 -23.68 1.67 -1.13
N PRO A 111 -24.88 1.35 -1.68
CA PRO A 111 -25.41 0.01 -1.62
C PRO A 111 -24.49 -0.96 -2.36
N ILE A 112 -24.22 -2.10 -1.74
CA ILE A 112 -23.36 -3.15 -2.31
C ILE A 112 -24.24 -4.29 -2.82
N GLU A 113 -24.05 -4.67 -4.07
CA GLU A 113 -24.65 -5.84 -4.68
C GLU A 113 -23.59 -6.86 -5.06
N ILE A 114 -23.72 -8.09 -4.58
CA ILE A 114 -22.81 -9.19 -4.91
C ILE A 114 -23.49 -10.03 -6.00
N ARG A 115 -22.80 -10.19 -7.13
CA ARG A 115 -23.26 -10.98 -8.27
C ARG A 115 -22.32 -12.18 -8.54
N PRO A 116 -22.84 -13.28 -9.10
CA PRO A 116 -22.03 -14.42 -9.50
C PRO A 116 -20.94 -14.02 -10.51
N SER A 117 -19.78 -14.68 -10.44
CA SER A 117 -18.70 -14.46 -11.41
C SER A 117 -18.99 -15.04 -12.81
N LEU A 118 -19.93 -15.97 -12.90
CA LEU A 118 -20.38 -16.52 -14.18
C LEU A 118 -21.07 -15.42 -15.00
N ASN A 119 -20.65 -15.23 -16.25
CA ASN A 119 -21.11 -14.18 -17.17
C ASN A 119 -20.89 -12.74 -16.63
N GLN A 120 -19.89 -12.53 -15.77
CA GLN A 120 -19.63 -11.22 -15.15
C GLN A 120 -19.40 -10.11 -16.17
N ILE A 121 -18.79 -10.41 -17.35
CA ILE A 121 -18.52 -9.41 -18.39
C ILE A 121 -19.82 -8.97 -19.07
N ASP A 122 -20.72 -9.89 -19.37
CA ASP A 122 -22.01 -9.55 -19.97
C ASP A 122 -22.87 -8.73 -19.00
N ASN A 123 -22.89 -9.09 -17.72
CA ASN A 123 -23.51 -8.30 -16.67
C ASN A 123 -22.93 -6.90 -16.56
N LEU A 124 -21.60 -6.79 -16.56
CA LEU A 124 -20.90 -5.50 -16.53
C LEU A 124 -21.30 -4.62 -17.73
N MET A 125 -21.30 -5.19 -18.94
CA MET A 125 -21.66 -4.45 -20.14
C MET A 125 -23.14 -3.96 -20.10
N ALA A 126 -24.04 -4.76 -19.56
CA ALA A 126 -25.44 -4.38 -19.38
C ALA A 126 -25.57 -3.20 -18.40
N GLU A 127 -24.89 -3.27 -17.25
CA GLU A 127 -24.85 -2.17 -16.28
C GLU A 127 -24.24 -0.89 -16.86
N ILE A 128 -23.10 -0.99 -17.55
CA ILE A 128 -22.48 0.18 -18.20
C ILE A 128 -23.44 0.85 -19.16
N ARG A 129 -24.17 0.08 -19.98
CA ARG A 129 -25.14 0.64 -20.93
C ARG A 129 -26.30 1.33 -20.22
N THR A 130 -26.82 0.72 -19.16
CA THR A 130 -27.91 1.29 -18.34
C THR A 130 -27.47 2.61 -17.70
N ARG A 131 -26.28 2.63 -17.07
CA ARG A 131 -25.74 3.84 -16.43
C ARG A 131 -25.43 4.93 -17.46
N SER A 132 -24.82 4.55 -18.58
CA SER A 132 -24.51 5.49 -19.65
C SER A 132 -25.78 6.12 -20.27
N ALA A 133 -26.86 5.37 -20.41
CA ALA A 133 -28.14 5.89 -20.87
C ALA A 133 -28.76 6.91 -19.90
N ALA A 134 -28.47 6.77 -18.61
CA ALA A 134 -28.84 7.72 -17.54
C ALA A 134 -27.87 8.93 -17.45
N GLY A 135 -26.84 9.00 -18.30
CA GLY A 135 -25.82 10.06 -18.24
C GLY A 135 -24.78 9.86 -17.13
N GLU A 136 -24.76 8.69 -16.50
CA GLU A 136 -23.82 8.35 -15.43
C GLU A 136 -22.52 7.75 -15.97
N ARG A 137 -21.51 7.64 -15.11
CA ARG A 137 -20.21 7.01 -15.40
C ARG A 137 -20.02 5.79 -14.52
N THR A 138 -19.29 4.79 -15.05
CA THR A 138 -18.96 3.56 -14.35
C THR A 138 -17.45 3.48 -14.15
N LEU A 139 -17.03 3.25 -12.91
CA LEU A 139 -15.65 2.91 -12.59
C LEU A 139 -15.54 1.39 -12.41
N VAL A 140 -14.63 0.77 -13.14
CA VAL A 140 -14.40 -0.68 -13.09
C VAL A 140 -13.00 -0.95 -12.57
N THR A 141 -12.91 -1.67 -11.47
CA THR A 141 -11.62 -2.10 -10.88
C THR A 141 -11.29 -3.53 -11.30
N THR A 142 -10.02 -3.77 -11.63
CA THR A 142 -9.51 -5.10 -11.99
C THR A 142 -8.34 -5.47 -11.07
N ILE A 143 -8.04 -6.78 -10.97
CA ILE A 143 -6.98 -7.27 -10.09
C ILE A 143 -5.58 -6.97 -10.66
N THR A 144 -5.43 -6.89 -11.98
CA THR A 144 -4.14 -6.66 -12.63
C THR A 144 -4.22 -5.59 -13.71
N LYS A 145 -3.10 -4.91 -13.97
CA LYS A 145 -2.93 -3.93 -15.06
C LYS A 145 -3.32 -4.54 -16.42
N ARG A 146 -2.77 -5.71 -16.72
CA ARG A 146 -3.06 -6.44 -17.96
C ARG A 146 -4.56 -6.71 -18.14
N MET A 147 -5.25 -7.09 -17.08
CA MET A 147 -6.71 -7.30 -17.12
C MET A 147 -7.47 -6.00 -17.42
N ALA A 148 -7.00 -4.85 -16.92
CA ALA A 148 -7.58 -3.54 -17.24
C ALA A 148 -7.45 -3.22 -18.73
N GLU A 149 -6.27 -3.44 -19.31
CA GLU A 149 -5.99 -3.21 -20.73
C GLU A 149 -6.82 -4.13 -21.65
N GLU A 150 -6.83 -5.44 -21.33
CA GLU A 150 -7.60 -6.45 -22.09
C GLU A 150 -9.10 -6.16 -22.02
N LEU A 151 -9.62 -5.83 -20.83
CA LEU A 151 -11.05 -5.48 -20.64
C LEU A 151 -11.40 -4.20 -21.41
N SER A 152 -10.58 -3.17 -21.34
CA SER A 152 -10.81 -1.93 -22.10
C SER A 152 -10.85 -2.19 -23.61
N SER A 153 -9.87 -2.96 -24.11
CA SER A 153 -9.83 -3.35 -25.53
C SER A 153 -11.07 -4.15 -25.96
N TYR A 154 -11.56 -5.01 -25.07
CA TYR A 154 -12.79 -5.76 -25.31
C TYR A 154 -14.01 -4.85 -25.34
N LEU A 155 -14.17 -3.96 -24.36
CA LEU A 155 -15.32 -3.03 -24.30
C LEU A 155 -15.37 -2.09 -25.51
N ILE A 156 -14.23 -1.62 -25.98
CA ILE A 156 -14.15 -0.77 -27.20
C ILE A 156 -14.66 -1.50 -28.44
N LYS A 157 -14.37 -2.81 -28.60
CA LYS A 157 -14.90 -3.64 -29.70
C LYS A 157 -16.45 -3.72 -29.69
N TYR A 158 -17.07 -3.55 -28.55
CA TYR A 158 -18.51 -3.51 -28.39
C TYR A 158 -19.11 -2.10 -28.34
N ASN A 159 -18.34 -1.10 -28.86
CA ASN A 159 -18.72 0.31 -28.93
C ASN A 159 -19.00 0.97 -27.58
N ILE A 160 -18.36 0.50 -26.51
CA ILE A 160 -18.38 1.16 -25.21
C ILE A 160 -17.16 2.08 -25.11
N LYS A 161 -17.42 3.39 -24.94
CA LYS A 161 -16.36 4.38 -24.75
C LYS A 161 -15.76 4.21 -23.36
N CYS A 162 -14.52 3.80 -23.26
CA CYS A 162 -13.80 3.64 -22.01
C CYS A 162 -12.31 3.94 -22.16
N ASN A 163 -11.65 4.24 -21.06
CA ASN A 163 -10.21 4.31 -20.92
C ASN A 163 -9.78 3.47 -19.72
N TYR A 164 -8.55 3.00 -19.70
CA TYR A 164 -7.95 2.38 -18.54
C TYR A 164 -6.92 3.30 -17.90
N LEU A 165 -6.67 3.10 -16.61
CA LEU A 165 -5.69 3.86 -15.83
C LEU A 165 -4.93 2.91 -14.91
N HIS A 166 -3.61 2.99 -14.94
CA HIS A 166 -2.71 2.31 -14.01
C HIS A 166 -1.36 3.04 -13.92
N SER A 167 -0.48 2.59 -13.03
CA SER A 167 0.78 3.27 -12.69
C SER A 167 1.81 3.37 -13.83
N ASP A 168 1.63 2.65 -14.93
CA ASP A 168 2.57 2.66 -16.06
C ASP A 168 2.11 3.61 -17.20
N ILE A 169 1.04 4.38 -16.96
CA ILE A 169 0.57 5.38 -17.93
C ILE A 169 1.18 6.71 -17.56
N ASP A 170 1.93 7.30 -18.49
CA ASP A 170 2.43 8.66 -18.37
C ASP A 170 1.23 9.64 -18.47
N THR A 171 1.14 10.56 -17.51
CA THR A 171 0.11 11.61 -17.46
C THR A 171 0.52 12.85 -18.22
#